data_ba4d83ffe700dab92b15c0f227cc77ec
#
_entry.id   ba4d83ffe700dab92b15c0f227cc77ec
#
_cell.length_a   1.000
_cell.length_b   1.000
_cell.length_c   1.000
_cell.angle_alpha   90.00
_cell.angle_beta   90.00
_cell.angle_gamma   90.00
#
_symmetry.space_group_name_H-M   'P 1'
#
loop_
_entity.id
_entity.type
_entity.pdbx_description
1 polymer ?
#
loop_
_entity_poly.entity_id
_entity_poly.type
_entity_poly.pdbx_seq_one_letter_code
_entity_poly.pdbx_strand_id
1 'polypeptide(L)'
;EDAAALRQLESIPGFPAFVKKILSLGLEQMQYGVNMASAIRLSPTQLPEIYNHLPPICEKLGIDEPEFYLEMNPMPNAWTFGDTRIYITLTSGLLEMMDDEELDAIIAHECGHIICRHVLYHSIASYILSGADSLGVLGAFTVPIQYAILYWYRKSELSCDRCSSIITSPEVVSRVMARLAGGPKKLTENINMREWAKQADMYDEIRTDGMWNKALQLYVTMGRDHPFNAVRVREILKWGESSQYLNLRENIKAEASGKKCPSCGRSVSPDWTFCKYCGNKLR
;
A
#
# COMPACT_ATOMS: atom_id res chain seq x y z
N GLU A 1 2.68 4.64 -12.41
CA GLU A 1 4.02 5.13 -12.08
C GLU A 1 4.91 4.01 -11.55
N ASP A 2 4.44 3.20 -10.58
CA ASP A 2 5.15 2.06 -10.00
C ASP A 2 5.54 0.99 -11.03
N ALA A 3 4.64 0.58 -11.92
CA ALA A 3 4.93 -0.37 -12.99
C ALA A 3 6.02 0.12 -13.98
N ALA A 4 6.14 1.43 -14.19
CA ALA A 4 7.23 1.98 -14.99
C ALA A 4 8.56 1.95 -14.23
N ALA A 5 8.55 2.27 -12.94
CA ALA A 5 9.71 2.19 -12.07
C ALA A 5 10.17 0.74 -11.88
N LEU A 6 9.24 -0.23 -11.80
CA LEU A 6 9.57 -1.66 -11.74
C LEU A 6 10.27 -2.12 -13.01
N ARG A 7 9.76 -1.77 -14.19
CA ARG A 7 10.44 -2.10 -15.46
C ARG A 7 11.85 -1.53 -15.55
N GLN A 8 12.08 -0.33 -15.02
CA GLN A 8 13.42 0.26 -14.96
C GLN A 8 14.32 -0.54 -14.02
N LEU A 9 13.82 -0.96 -12.86
CA LEU A 9 14.53 -1.80 -11.90
C LEU A 9 14.91 -3.15 -12.53
N GLU A 10 13.97 -3.83 -13.17
CA GLU A 10 14.19 -5.11 -13.85
C GLU A 10 15.20 -5.01 -15.02
N SER A 11 15.34 -3.84 -15.63
CA SER A 11 16.31 -3.59 -16.70
C SER A 11 17.75 -3.39 -16.22
N ILE A 12 17.99 -3.28 -14.90
CA ILE A 12 19.34 -3.12 -14.35
C ILE A 12 20.14 -4.41 -14.57
N PRO A 13 21.32 -4.35 -15.23
CA PRO A 13 22.15 -5.52 -15.43
C PRO A 13 22.47 -6.26 -14.11
N GLY A 14 22.21 -7.56 -14.06
CA GLY A 14 22.43 -8.40 -12.89
C GLY A 14 21.24 -8.44 -11.90
N PHE A 15 20.24 -7.57 -12.03
CA PHE A 15 19.09 -7.58 -11.11
C PHE A 15 18.30 -8.91 -11.12
N PRO A 16 17.98 -9.53 -12.26
CA PRO A 16 17.30 -10.84 -12.26
C PRO A 16 18.12 -11.95 -11.59
N ALA A 17 19.45 -11.94 -11.75
CA ALA A 17 20.33 -12.90 -11.08
C ALA A 17 20.37 -12.66 -9.56
N PHE A 18 20.36 -11.41 -9.14
CA PHE A 18 20.26 -11.01 -7.74
C PHE A 18 18.95 -11.50 -7.09
N VAL A 19 17.80 -11.25 -7.72
CA VAL A 19 16.48 -11.73 -7.26
C VAL A 19 16.48 -13.24 -7.10
N LYS A 20 16.96 -13.98 -8.13
CA LYS A 20 17.07 -15.43 -8.10
C LYS A 20 17.97 -15.92 -6.94
N LYS A 21 19.05 -15.21 -6.66
CA LYS A 21 19.95 -15.55 -5.55
C LYS A 21 19.25 -15.36 -4.20
N ILE A 22 18.55 -14.25 -3.99
CA ILE A 22 17.78 -13.99 -2.76
C ILE A 22 16.72 -15.07 -2.54
N LEU A 23 15.92 -15.39 -3.56
CA LEU A 23 14.92 -16.47 -3.47
C LEU A 23 15.53 -17.82 -3.11
N SER A 24 16.76 -18.13 -3.61
CA SER A 24 17.46 -19.37 -3.31
C SER A 24 17.95 -19.52 -1.87
N LEU A 25 17.90 -18.44 -1.06
CA LEU A 25 18.30 -18.48 0.36
C LEU A 25 17.23 -19.08 1.28
N GLY A 26 16.03 -19.38 0.76
CA GLY A 26 14.94 -19.96 1.56
C GLY A 26 14.37 -18.99 2.62
N LEU A 27 14.57 -17.68 2.44
CA LEU A 27 14.17 -16.67 3.41
C LEU A 27 12.65 -16.60 3.59
N GLU A 28 11.88 -16.94 2.57
CA GLU A 28 10.41 -17.03 2.66
C GLU A 28 10.00 -18.10 3.68
N GLN A 29 10.56 -19.32 3.59
CA GLN A 29 10.25 -20.40 4.53
C GLN A 29 10.69 -20.06 5.95
N MET A 30 11.86 -19.42 6.09
CA MET A 30 12.35 -18.99 7.40
C MET A 30 11.41 -17.96 8.03
N GLN A 31 11.06 -16.92 7.32
CA GLN A 31 10.17 -15.88 7.82
C GLN A 31 8.74 -16.42 8.10
N TYR A 32 8.25 -17.29 7.21
CA TYR A 32 6.99 -17.98 7.44
C TYR A 32 7.03 -18.82 8.73
N GLY A 33 8.11 -19.58 8.94
CA GLY A 33 8.30 -20.37 10.16
C GLY A 33 8.30 -19.52 11.43
N VAL A 34 8.98 -18.36 11.39
CA VAL A 34 8.96 -17.39 12.51
C VAL A 34 7.55 -16.88 12.76
N ASN A 35 6.82 -16.52 11.71
CA ASN A 35 5.46 -15.99 11.82
C ASN A 35 4.50 -17.04 12.43
N MET A 36 4.58 -18.29 11.94
CA MET A 36 3.81 -19.42 12.48
C MET A 36 4.13 -19.75 13.95
N ALA A 37 5.35 -19.53 14.37
CA ALA A 37 5.77 -19.86 15.73
C ALA A 37 5.50 -18.74 16.75
N SER A 38 5.44 -17.46 16.31
CA SER A 38 5.42 -16.32 17.21
C SER A 38 4.19 -15.42 17.06
N ALA A 39 3.43 -15.50 15.96
CA ALA A 39 2.24 -14.70 15.73
C ALA A 39 0.95 -15.54 15.87
N ILE A 40 -0.19 -14.87 16.09
CA ILE A 40 -1.50 -15.52 16.13
C ILE A 40 -2.09 -15.51 14.73
N ARG A 41 -2.36 -16.69 14.15
CA ARG A 41 -3.06 -16.80 12.89
C ARG A 41 -4.54 -16.49 13.08
N LEU A 42 -5.03 -15.50 12.36
CA LEU A 42 -6.43 -15.09 12.35
C LEU A 42 -7.26 -16.02 11.45
N SER A 43 -8.50 -16.28 11.85
CA SER A 43 -9.40 -17.14 11.09
C SER A 43 -10.86 -16.88 11.52
N PRO A 44 -11.88 -17.45 10.84
CA PRO A 44 -13.29 -17.33 11.26
C PRO A 44 -13.55 -17.78 12.69
N THR A 45 -12.66 -18.57 13.29
CA THR A 45 -12.77 -19.08 14.66
C THR A 45 -11.69 -18.55 15.61
N GLN A 46 -10.78 -17.74 15.09
CA GLN A 46 -9.68 -17.16 15.86
C GLN A 46 -9.63 -15.65 15.65
N LEU A 47 -10.11 -14.88 16.64
CA LEU A 47 -10.28 -13.42 16.58
C LEU A 47 -11.12 -13.00 15.36
N PRO A 48 -12.37 -13.51 15.23
CA PRO A 48 -13.22 -13.27 14.08
C PRO A 48 -13.53 -11.78 13.87
N GLU A 49 -13.56 -10.98 14.93
CA GLU A 49 -13.76 -9.54 14.89
C GLU A 49 -12.68 -8.81 14.07
N ILE A 50 -11.46 -9.33 14.04
CA ILE A 50 -10.37 -8.79 13.23
C ILE A 50 -10.35 -9.49 11.86
N TYR A 51 -10.48 -10.81 11.85
CA TYR A 51 -10.43 -11.59 10.61
C TYR A 51 -11.47 -11.14 9.59
N ASN A 52 -12.69 -10.84 10.03
CA ASN A 52 -13.83 -10.53 9.15
C ASN A 52 -13.67 -9.23 8.34
N HIS A 53 -12.66 -8.42 8.61
CA HIS A 53 -12.31 -7.28 7.75
C HIS A 53 -11.69 -7.73 6.41
N LEU A 54 -10.94 -8.84 6.38
CA LEU A 54 -10.18 -9.26 5.22
C LEU A 54 -11.04 -9.83 4.06
N PRO A 55 -11.96 -10.81 4.25
CA PRO A 55 -12.66 -11.46 3.15
C PRO A 55 -13.44 -10.51 2.23
N PRO A 56 -14.22 -9.52 2.74
CA PRO A 56 -14.95 -8.61 1.87
C PRO A 56 -14.04 -7.67 1.06
N ILE A 57 -12.83 -7.38 1.55
CA ILE A 57 -11.83 -6.61 0.82
C ILE A 57 -11.25 -7.45 -0.30
N CYS A 58 -10.86 -8.70 -0.03
CA CYS A 58 -10.36 -9.63 -1.03
C CYS A 58 -11.38 -9.88 -2.15
N GLU A 59 -12.66 -10.09 -1.81
CA GLU A 59 -13.74 -10.24 -2.77
C GLU A 59 -13.86 -9.02 -3.70
N LYS A 60 -13.88 -7.81 -3.13
CA LYS A 60 -13.96 -6.56 -3.93
C LYS A 60 -12.74 -6.37 -4.85
N LEU A 61 -11.57 -6.81 -4.43
CA LEU A 61 -10.33 -6.70 -5.20
C LEU A 61 -10.13 -7.87 -6.17
N GLY A 62 -10.90 -8.95 -6.05
CA GLY A 62 -10.78 -10.15 -6.88
C GLY A 62 -9.46 -10.89 -6.65
N ILE A 63 -8.98 -10.95 -5.41
CA ILE A 63 -7.79 -11.69 -5.00
C ILE A 63 -8.16 -12.82 -4.04
N ASP A 64 -7.34 -13.87 -4.03
CA ASP A 64 -7.44 -14.92 -3.01
C ASP A 64 -7.07 -14.37 -1.63
N GLU A 65 -7.70 -14.88 -0.58
CA GLU A 65 -7.39 -14.48 0.78
C GLU A 65 -5.96 -14.90 1.16
N PRO A 66 -5.06 -13.96 1.51
CA PRO A 66 -3.75 -14.29 2.07
C PRO A 66 -3.90 -14.86 3.48
N GLU A 67 -2.88 -15.56 3.97
CA GLU A 67 -2.84 -15.89 5.38
C GLU A 67 -2.76 -14.61 6.21
N PHE A 68 -3.43 -14.57 7.37
CA PHE A 68 -3.59 -13.35 8.15
C PHE A 68 -3.14 -13.56 9.58
N TYR A 69 -2.30 -12.66 10.09
CA TYR A 69 -1.64 -12.81 11.40
C TYR A 69 -1.72 -11.54 12.23
N LEU A 70 -1.73 -11.74 13.55
CA LEU A 70 -1.56 -10.71 14.56
C LEU A 70 -0.27 -10.98 15.34
N GLU A 71 0.62 -9.97 15.38
CA GLU A 71 1.86 -9.99 16.14
C GLU A 71 1.80 -9.02 17.32
N MET A 72 2.32 -9.44 18.48
CA MET A 72 2.49 -8.57 19.62
C MET A 72 3.64 -7.60 19.39
N ASN A 73 3.31 -6.37 19.02
CA ASN A 73 4.28 -5.29 18.86
C ASN A 73 3.57 -3.95 19.17
N PRO A 74 4.06 -3.14 20.11
CA PRO A 74 3.45 -1.86 20.46
C PRO A 74 3.63 -0.79 19.38
N MET A 75 4.58 -0.96 18.44
CA MET A 75 4.75 -0.05 17.31
C MET A 75 3.68 -0.35 16.24
N PRO A 76 2.82 0.64 15.91
CA PRO A 76 1.79 0.46 14.90
C PRO A 76 2.41 0.14 13.54
N ASN A 77 2.11 -1.03 13.00
CA ASN A 77 2.58 -1.45 11.69
C ASN A 77 1.69 -2.55 11.10
N ALA A 78 1.73 -2.67 9.77
CA ALA A 78 1.23 -3.79 8.99
C ALA A 78 2.21 -4.06 7.86
N TRP A 79 2.26 -5.31 7.40
CA TRP A 79 3.06 -5.65 6.23
C TRP A 79 2.54 -6.89 5.53
N THR A 80 2.76 -6.92 4.22
CA THR A 80 2.54 -8.07 3.36
C THR A 80 3.88 -8.67 2.96
N PHE A 81 4.01 -9.99 3.07
CA PHE A 81 5.25 -10.70 2.80
C PHE A 81 4.98 -12.01 2.05
N GLY A 82 6.00 -12.50 1.30
CA GLY A 82 6.00 -13.78 0.62
C GLY A 82 6.25 -13.68 -0.88
N ASP A 83 6.13 -14.80 -1.55
CA ASP A 83 6.18 -14.95 -3.02
C ASP A 83 5.19 -16.04 -3.43
N THR A 84 5.48 -17.29 -3.06
CA THR A 84 4.61 -18.44 -3.32
C THR A 84 3.51 -18.60 -2.26
N ARG A 85 3.77 -18.13 -1.05
CA ARG A 85 2.84 -18.08 0.07
C ARG A 85 2.78 -16.66 0.62
N ILE A 86 1.67 -16.00 0.41
CA ILE A 86 1.48 -14.60 0.79
C ILE A 86 0.74 -14.54 2.12
N TYR A 87 1.20 -13.67 3.02
CA TYR A 87 0.53 -13.38 4.28
C TYR A 87 0.60 -11.90 4.63
N ILE A 88 -0.40 -11.46 5.37
CA ILE A 88 -0.49 -10.13 5.96
C ILE A 88 -0.33 -10.28 7.47
N THR A 89 0.48 -9.43 8.09
CA THR A 89 0.61 -9.36 9.55
C THR A 89 0.26 -7.96 10.03
N LEU A 90 -0.57 -7.89 11.07
CA LEU A 90 -0.89 -6.66 11.79
C LEU A 90 -0.21 -6.69 13.15
N THR A 91 0.18 -5.53 13.67
CA THR A 91 0.68 -5.41 15.05
C THR A 91 -0.45 -5.05 16.01
N SER A 92 -0.31 -5.47 17.27
CA SER A 92 -1.25 -5.11 18.34
C SER A 92 -1.36 -3.59 18.53
N GLY A 93 -0.23 -2.86 18.44
CA GLY A 93 -0.24 -1.40 18.53
C GLY A 93 -1.00 -0.70 17.39
N LEU A 94 -1.08 -1.33 16.21
CA LEU A 94 -1.91 -0.85 15.11
C LEU A 94 -3.40 -0.96 15.47
N LEU A 95 -3.82 -2.13 15.93
CA LEU A 95 -5.23 -2.40 16.30
C LEU A 95 -5.70 -1.49 17.44
N GLU A 96 -4.84 -1.18 18.41
CA GLU A 96 -5.18 -0.25 19.50
C GLU A 96 -5.34 1.20 19.03
N MET A 97 -4.76 1.56 17.90
CA MET A 97 -4.72 2.93 17.40
C MET A 97 -5.80 3.25 16.38
N MET A 98 -6.23 2.26 15.60
CA MET A 98 -7.13 2.43 14.46
C MET A 98 -8.58 2.11 14.82
N ASP A 99 -9.53 2.81 14.22
CA ASP A 99 -10.92 2.38 14.19
C ASP A 99 -11.16 1.40 13.02
N ASP A 100 -12.37 0.79 12.98
CA ASP A 100 -12.70 -0.26 12.01
C ASP A 100 -12.52 0.21 10.54
N GLU A 101 -12.90 1.45 10.23
CA GLU A 101 -12.77 2.00 8.88
C GLU A 101 -11.31 2.28 8.52
N GLU A 102 -10.52 2.73 9.49
CA GLU A 102 -9.07 2.93 9.36
C GLU A 102 -8.35 1.55 9.23
N LEU A 103 -8.83 0.52 9.93
CA LEU A 103 -8.33 -0.85 9.80
C LEU A 103 -8.64 -1.42 8.40
N ASP A 104 -9.87 -1.24 7.90
CA ASP A 104 -10.22 -1.61 6.51
C ASP A 104 -9.29 -0.94 5.49
N ALA A 105 -8.95 0.33 5.69
CA ALA A 105 -8.05 1.04 4.80
C ALA A 105 -6.62 0.46 4.83
N ILE A 106 -6.13 0.04 5.98
CA ILE A 106 -4.81 -0.59 6.11
C ILE A 106 -4.80 -1.97 5.45
N ILE A 107 -5.80 -2.81 5.73
CA ILE A 107 -5.92 -4.14 5.12
C ILE A 107 -6.04 -4.01 3.59
N ALA A 108 -6.82 -3.05 3.10
CA ALA A 108 -6.95 -2.78 1.67
C ALA A 108 -5.63 -2.26 1.04
N HIS A 109 -4.81 -1.51 1.80
CA HIS A 109 -3.47 -1.10 1.39
C HIS A 109 -2.57 -2.33 1.22
N GLU A 110 -2.54 -3.23 2.20
CA GLU A 110 -1.77 -4.47 2.15
C GLU A 110 -2.23 -5.39 1.01
N CYS A 111 -3.54 -5.53 0.80
CA CYS A 111 -4.09 -6.21 -0.37
C CYS A 111 -3.71 -5.51 -1.69
N GLY A 112 -3.48 -4.20 -1.67
CA GLY A 112 -2.95 -3.44 -2.79
C GLY A 112 -1.58 -3.95 -3.26
N HIS A 113 -0.70 -4.34 -2.35
CA HIS A 113 0.59 -4.95 -2.70
C HIS A 113 0.40 -6.30 -3.41
N ILE A 114 -0.63 -7.06 -3.06
CA ILE A 114 -0.92 -8.35 -3.70
C ILE A 114 -1.41 -8.14 -5.13
N ILE A 115 -2.46 -7.33 -5.33
CA ILE A 115 -3.05 -7.11 -6.65
C ILE A 115 -2.08 -6.42 -7.62
N CYS A 116 -1.22 -5.53 -7.12
CA CYS A 116 -0.19 -4.87 -7.91
C CYS A 116 1.09 -5.72 -8.10
N ARG A 117 1.15 -6.92 -7.54
CA ARG A 117 2.31 -7.84 -7.60
C ARG A 117 3.60 -7.25 -7.02
N HIS A 118 3.47 -6.49 -5.95
CA HIS A 118 4.60 -5.86 -5.27
C HIS A 118 5.32 -6.80 -4.29
N VAL A 119 4.62 -7.84 -3.80
CA VAL A 119 5.01 -8.62 -2.60
C VAL A 119 6.43 -9.17 -2.68
N LEU A 120 6.80 -9.80 -3.81
CA LEU A 120 8.16 -10.34 -4.00
C LEU A 120 9.24 -9.27 -3.82
N TYR A 121 9.09 -8.14 -4.50
CA TYR A 121 10.10 -7.08 -4.48
C TYR A 121 10.13 -6.33 -3.16
N HIS A 122 8.97 -6.21 -2.47
CA HIS A 122 8.89 -5.70 -1.11
C HIS A 122 9.61 -6.62 -0.12
N SER A 123 9.42 -7.93 -0.23
CA SER A 123 10.14 -8.92 0.58
C SER A 123 11.66 -8.80 0.38
N ILE A 124 12.12 -8.66 -0.87
CA ILE A 124 13.53 -8.44 -1.19
C ILE A 124 14.04 -7.11 -0.61
N ALA A 125 13.26 -6.02 -0.74
CA ALA A 125 13.62 -4.72 -0.18
C ALA A 125 13.78 -4.78 1.34
N SER A 126 12.86 -5.45 2.03
CA SER A 126 12.90 -5.64 3.49
C SER A 126 14.18 -6.35 3.93
N TYR A 127 14.63 -7.37 3.21
CA TYR A 127 15.90 -8.04 3.50
C TYR A 127 17.11 -7.13 3.30
N ILE A 128 17.11 -6.32 2.24
CA ILE A 128 18.18 -5.36 1.99
C ILE A 128 18.24 -4.33 3.11
N LEU A 129 17.10 -3.80 3.53
CA LEU A 129 17.01 -2.77 4.57
C LEU A 129 17.32 -3.31 5.98
N SER A 130 17.00 -4.57 6.27
CA SER A 130 17.28 -5.20 7.58
C SER A 130 18.76 -5.54 7.82
N GLY A 131 19.67 -5.13 6.92
CA GLY A 131 21.09 -5.30 7.11
C GLY A 131 21.62 -6.67 6.67
N ALA A 132 21.03 -7.28 5.65
CA ALA A 132 21.56 -8.47 4.98
C ALA A 132 22.98 -8.29 4.42
N ASP A 133 23.58 -7.11 4.61
CA ASP A 133 25.02 -6.84 4.41
C ASP A 133 25.92 -7.83 5.18
N SER A 134 25.44 -8.37 6.30
CA SER A 134 26.14 -9.40 7.08
C SER A 134 26.26 -10.75 6.34
N LEU A 135 25.50 -10.96 5.28
CA LEU A 135 25.56 -12.19 4.46
C LEU A 135 26.66 -12.15 3.38
N GLY A 136 27.47 -11.10 3.33
CA GLY A 136 28.67 -11.02 2.46
C GLY A 136 28.44 -11.09 0.95
N VAL A 137 27.18 -11.24 0.52
CA VAL A 137 26.79 -11.46 -0.89
C VAL A 137 26.55 -10.14 -1.63
N LEU A 138 26.47 -9.03 -0.90
CA LEU A 138 25.87 -7.79 -1.39
C LEU A 138 26.83 -6.59 -1.52
N GLY A 139 28.06 -6.69 -1.07
CA GLY A 139 28.92 -5.55 -0.74
C GLY A 139 29.35 -4.60 -1.88
N ALA A 140 29.35 -5.00 -3.15
CA ALA A 140 29.85 -4.15 -4.23
C ALA A 140 28.82 -3.82 -5.34
N PHE A 141 27.78 -4.64 -5.50
CA PHE A 141 26.77 -4.45 -6.55
C PHE A 141 25.53 -3.69 -6.08
N THR A 142 25.44 -3.38 -4.79
CA THR A 142 24.18 -3.17 -4.11
C THR A 142 23.69 -1.73 -4.08
N VAL A 143 24.57 -0.74 -3.99
CA VAL A 143 24.13 0.66 -3.78
C VAL A 143 23.20 1.17 -4.88
N PRO A 144 23.51 1.05 -6.19
CA PRO A 144 22.58 1.48 -7.23
C PRO A 144 21.27 0.68 -7.26
N ILE A 145 21.36 -0.64 -6.99
CA ILE A 145 20.17 -1.52 -6.92
C ILE A 145 19.31 -1.17 -5.71
N GLN A 146 19.91 -0.94 -4.55
CA GLN A 146 19.20 -0.50 -3.35
C GLN A 146 18.44 0.81 -3.60
N TYR A 147 19.08 1.80 -4.23
CA TYR A 147 18.42 3.06 -4.58
C TYR A 147 17.24 2.86 -5.52
N ALA A 148 17.41 2.04 -6.54
CA ALA A 148 16.37 1.77 -7.52
C ALA A 148 15.18 1.03 -6.88
N ILE A 149 15.45 0.04 -6.01
CA ILE A 149 14.43 -0.68 -5.24
C ILE A 149 13.68 0.29 -4.31
N LEU A 150 14.38 1.11 -3.53
CA LEU A 150 13.75 2.08 -2.62
C LEU A 150 12.97 3.17 -3.36
N TYR A 151 13.44 3.59 -4.54
CA TYR A 151 12.70 4.51 -5.39
C TYR A 151 11.38 3.88 -5.86
N TRP A 152 11.44 2.64 -6.38
CA TRP A 152 10.27 1.89 -6.79
C TRP A 152 9.34 1.63 -5.60
N TYR A 153 9.87 1.22 -4.44
CA TYR A 153 9.12 0.96 -3.22
C TYR A 153 8.24 2.17 -2.85
N ARG A 154 8.80 3.37 -2.82
CA ARG A 154 8.02 4.59 -2.54
C ARG A 154 6.92 4.87 -3.57
N LYS A 155 7.09 4.44 -4.82
CA LYS A 155 6.05 4.57 -5.85
C LYS A 155 4.95 3.52 -5.67
N SER A 156 5.29 2.33 -5.26
CA SER A 156 4.34 1.25 -4.99
C SER A 156 3.38 1.61 -3.85
N GLU A 157 3.87 2.28 -2.80
CA GLU A 157 3.06 2.77 -1.69
C GLU A 157 1.90 3.67 -2.14
N LEU A 158 2.18 4.60 -3.07
CA LEU A 158 1.14 5.49 -3.60
C LEU A 158 0.07 4.73 -4.41
N SER A 159 0.43 3.61 -5.04
CA SER A 159 -0.53 2.75 -5.73
C SER A 159 -1.40 1.99 -4.73
N CYS A 160 -0.83 1.52 -3.63
CA CYS A 160 -1.56 0.85 -2.55
C CYS A 160 -2.48 1.81 -1.79
N ASP A 161 -2.06 3.07 -1.57
CA ASP A 161 -2.95 4.12 -1.04
C ASP A 161 -4.17 4.36 -1.92
N ARG A 162 -3.98 4.38 -3.25
CA ARG A 162 -5.09 4.50 -4.20
C ARG A 162 -6.00 3.29 -4.14
N CYS A 163 -5.45 2.07 -4.05
CA CYS A 163 -6.23 0.84 -3.86
C CYS A 163 -7.07 0.92 -2.57
N SER A 164 -6.45 1.29 -1.46
CA SER A 164 -7.10 1.51 -0.17
C SER A 164 -8.24 2.53 -0.27
N SER A 165 -8.03 3.65 -0.96
CA SER A 165 -9.05 4.69 -1.13
C SER A 165 -10.25 4.27 -1.99
N ILE A 166 -10.12 3.24 -2.81
CA ILE A 166 -11.22 2.67 -3.58
C ILE A 166 -12.12 1.83 -2.68
N ILE A 167 -11.53 1.10 -1.76
CA ILE A 167 -12.26 0.27 -0.79
C ILE A 167 -12.94 1.14 0.27
N THR A 168 -12.23 2.14 0.76
CA THR A 168 -12.70 3.12 1.75
C THR A 168 -12.92 4.51 1.12
N SER A 169 -12.06 5.48 1.41
CA SER A 169 -12.04 6.80 0.75
C SER A 169 -10.68 7.49 0.91
N PRO A 170 -10.37 8.53 0.12
CA PRO A 170 -9.16 9.36 0.30
C PRO A 170 -9.07 9.98 1.69
N GLU A 171 -10.21 10.34 2.29
CA GLU A 171 -10.31 10.91 3.62
C GLU A 171 -9.90 9.91 4.70
N VAL A 172 -10.35 8.64 4.57
CA VAL A 172 -9.98 7.56 5.50
C VAL A 172 -8.49 7.28 5.41
N VAL A 173 -7.93 7.13 4.20
CA VAL A 173 -6.49 6.94 4.00
C VAL A 173 -5.68 8.10 4.61
N SER A 174 -6.17 9.35 4.45
CA SER A 174 -5.52 10.52 5.06
C SER A 174 -5.55 10.45 6.59
N ARG A 175 -6.67 9.98 7.19
CA ARG A 175 -6.74 9.77 8.65
C ARG A 175 -5.75 8.71 9.13
N VAL A 176 -5.63 7.60 8.42
CA VAL A 176 -4.61 6.57 8.71
C VAL A 176 -3.21 7.19 8.73
N MET A 177 -2.86 8.00 7.73
CA MET A 177 -1.56 8.70 7.72
C MET A 177 -1.40 9.64 8.91
N ALA A 178 -2.47 10.32 9.34
CA ALA A 178 -2.44 11.17 10.53
C ALA A 178 -2.21 10.36 11.81
N ARG A 179 -2.84 9.17 11.95
CA ARG A 179 -2.58 8.26 13.06
C ARG A 179 -1.13 7.82 13.09
N LEU A 180 -0.60 7.39 11.96
CA LEU A 180 0.80 6.93 11.85
C LEU A 180 1.82 8.05 12.10
N ALA A 181 1.47 9.31 11.86
CA ALA A 181 2.35 10.46 12.09
C ALA A 181 2.22 11.05 13.50
N GLY A 182 1.00 11.14 14.03
CA GLY A 182 0.70 11.91 15.24
C GLY A 182 0.10 11.10 16.39
N GLY A 183 -0.15 9.79 16.20
CA GLY A 183 -0.70 8.91 17.24
C GLY A 183 -2.22 8.81 17.23
N PRO A 184 -2.81 8.34 18.33
CA PRO A 184 -4.21 7.93 18.38
C PRO A 184 -5.20 9.07 18.12
N LYS A 185 -6.45 8.68 17.82
CA LYS A 185 -7.56 9.57 17.42
C LYS A 185 -7.69 10.81 18.29
N LYS A 186 -7.61 10.67 19.62
CA LYS A 186 -7.71 11.80 20.57
C LYS A 186 -6.70 12.94 20.32
N LEU A 187 -5.58 12.66 19.63
CA LEU A 187 -4.54 13.64 19.31
C LEU A 187 -4.68 14.18 17.88
N THR A 188 -5.28 13.41 16.98
CA THR A 188 -5.21 13.63 15.54
C THR A 188 -6.56 13.84 14.85
N GLU A 189 -7.68 13.77 15.57
CA GLU A 189 -9.02 13.89 14.99
C GLU A 189 -9.31 15.27 14.37
N ASN A 190 -8.67 16.33 14.89
CA ASN A 190 -8.90 17.70 14.44
C ASN A 190 -7.83 18.22 13.46
N ILE A 191 -7.00 17.34 12.88
CA ILE A 191 -5.99 17.73 11.89
C ILE A 191 -6.66 18.23 10.62
N ASN A 192 -6.27 19.44 10.17
CA ASN A 192 -6.61 19.92 8.84
C ASN A 192 -5.70 19.26 7.80
N MET A 193 -6.20 18.20 7.14
CA MET A 193 -5.43 17.40 6.18
C MET A 193 -4.91 18.22 4.99
N ARG A 194 -5.68 19.21 4.52
CA ARG A 194 -5.24 20.10 3.42
C ARG A 194 -4.09 21.01 3.84
N GLU A 195 -4.14 21.50 5.08
CA GLU A 195 -3.05 22.30 5.63
C GLU A 195 -1.79 21.46 5.86
N TRP A 196 -1.98 20.24 6.38
CA TRP A 196 -0.87 19.31 6.56
C TRP A 196 -0.23 18.89 5.22
N ALA A 197 -1.02 18.68 4.18
CA ALA A 197 -0.51 18.37 2.84
C ALA A 197 0.44 19.44 2.27
N LYS A 198 0.29 20.72 2.66
CA LYS A 198 1.22 21.79 2.23
C LYS A 198 2.64 21.60 2.74
N GLN A 199 2.84 20.87 3.86
CA GLN A 199 4.18 20.52 4.33
C GLN A 199 4.95 19.68 3.30
N ALA A 200 4.26 18.89 2.49
CA ALA A 200 4.90 18.14 1.40
C ALA A 200 5.41 19.06 0.28
N ASP A 201 4.71 20.16 -0.02
CA ASP A 201 5.15 21.13 -1.01
C ASP A 201 6.39 21.90 -0.49
N MET A 202 6.36 22.34 0.78
CA MET A 202 7.53 22.95 1.45
C MET A 202 8.73 21.99 1.48
N TYR A 203 8.50 20.70 1.73
CA TYR A 203 9.55 19.69 1.67
C TYR A 203 10.15 19.55 0.26
N ASP A 204 9.33 19.56 -0.78
CA ASP A 204 9.79 19.50 -2.16
C ASP A 204 10.62 20.75 -2.54
N GLU A 205 10.26 21.94 -2.05
CA GLU A 205 11.04 23.16 -2.22
C GLU A 205 12.44 23.02 -1.60
N ILE A 206 12.52 22.59 -0.33
CA ILE A 206 13.80 22.36 0.36
C ILE A 206 14.67 21.35 -0.41
N ARG A 207 14.06 20.30 -0.95
CA ARG A 207 14.76 19.28 -1.71
C ARG A 207 15.36 19.79 -3.01
N THR A 208 14.74 20.76 -3.66
CA THR A 208 15.22 21.33 -4.92
C THR A 208 16.25 22.42 -4.74
N ASP A 209 16.37 22.99 -3.54
CA ASP A 209 17.27 24.08 -3.21
C ASP A 209 18.71 23.59 -2.94
N GLY A 210 19.52 23.57 -4.01
CA GLY A 210 20.95 23.29 -3.96
C GLY A 210 21.35 21.81 -3.93
N MET A 211 22.63 21.56 -4.27
CA MET A 211 23.21 20.22 -4.40
C MET A 211 23.38 19.54 -3.01
N TRP A 212 23.70 20.31 -1.98
CA TRP A 212 23.86 19.80 -0.61
C TRP A 212 22.54 19.30 -0.03
N ASN A 213 21.45 20.04 -0.23
CA ASN A 213 20.12 19.64 0.22
C ASN A 213 19.64 18.37 -0.51
N LYS A 214 19.94 18.23 -1.80
CA LYS A 214 19.68 16.97 -2.54
C LYS A 214 20.42 15.78 -1.93
N ALA A 215 21.69 15.94 -1.58
CA ALA A 215 22.48 14.87 -0.97
C ALA A 215 21.98 14.50 0.44
N LEU A 216 21.63 15.48 1.27
CA LEU A 216 21.06 15.26 2.60
C LEU A 216 19.69 14.58 2.50
N GLN A 217 18.83 15.01 1.59
CA GLN A 217 17.53 14.42 1.36
C GLN A 217 17.63 12.97 0.86
N LEU A 218 18.60 12.71 -0.01
CA LEU A 218 18.92 11.37 -0.42
C LEU A 218 19.30 10.51 0.78
N TYR A 219 20.18 10.99 1.64
CA TYR A 219 20.60 10.29 2.87
C TYR A 219 19.41 10.02 3.82
N VAL A 220 18.57 11.02 4.08
CA VAL A 220 17.38 10.88 4.96
C VAL A 220 16.35 9.90 4.39
N THR A 221 16.23 9.83 3.05
CA THR A 221 15.30 8.90 2.40
C THR A 221 15.87 7.49 2.20
N MET A 222 17.19 7.31 2.32
CA MET A 222 17.87 6.02 2.13
C MET A 222 17.46 4.95 3.15
N GLY A 223 17.15 5.36 4.40
CA GLY A 223 16.76 4.42 5.46
C GLY A 223 15.25 4.30 5.64
N ARG A 224 14.43 4.81 4.70
CA ARG A 224 12.97 4.77 4.81
C ARG A 224 12.37 3.94 3.68
N ASP A 225 11.59 2.99 4.09
CA ASP A 225 10.78 2.11 3.25
C ASP A 225 9.49 2.81 2.74
N HIS A 226 8.94 3.76 3.49
CA HIS A 226 7.72 4.48 3.11
C HIS A 226 7.99 5.95 2.74
N PRO A 227 7.22 6.54 1.81
CA PRO A 227 7.20 7.98 1.62
C PRO A 227 6.74 8.69 2.89
N PHE A 228 7.13 9.96 3.06
CA PHE A 228 6.64 10.75 4.19
C PHE A 228 5.12 10.86 4.18
N ASN A 229 4.49 10.73 5.35
CA ASN A 229 3.03 10.72 5.48
C ASN A 229 2.37 11.98 4.89
N ALA A 230 2.97 13.17 5.04
CA ALA A 230 2.46 14.40 4.43
C ALA A 230 2.44 14.32 2.89
N VAL A 231 3.44 13.66 2.27
CA VAL A 231 3.46 13.42 0.82
C VAL A 231 2.35 12.46 0.42
N ARG A 232 2.15 11.37 1.17
CA ARG A 232 1.06 10.41 0.92
C ARG A 232 -0.30 11.09 1.02
N VAL A 233 -0.53 11.93 2.05
CA VAL A 233 -1.76 12.72 2.21
C VAL A 233 -1.98 13.65 1.02
N ARG A 234 -0.97 14.39 0.60
CA ARG A 234 -1.07 15.26 -0.58
C ARG A 234 -1.48 14.49 -1.83
N GLU A 235 -0.79 13.39 -2.10
CA GLU A 235 -1.03 12.58 -3.31
C GLU A 235 -2.40 11.89 -3.29
N ILE A 236 -2.87 11.42 -2.14
CA ILE A 236 -4.18 10.77 -2.04
C ILE A 236 -5.34 11.77 -2.14
N LEU A 237 -5.18 12.98 -1.59
CA LEU A 237 -6.17 14.04 -1.76
C LEU A 237 -6.28 14.49 -3.23
N LYS A 238 -5.13 14.68 -3.92
CA LYS A 238 -5.12 14.95 -5.37
C LYS A 238 -5.76 13.83 -6.18
N TRP A 239 -5.51 12.58 -5.80
CA TRP A 239 -6.13 11.41 -6.42
C TRP A 239 -7.64 11.43 -6.25
N GLY A 240 -8.15 11.70 -5.05
CA GLY A 240 -9.58 11.79 -4.75
C GLY A 240 -10.33 12.85 -5.58
N GLU A 241 -9.65 13.92 -5.99
CA GLU A 241 -10.20 14.98 -6.85
C GLU A 241 -10.07 14.65 -8.35
N SER A 242 -9.35 13.60 -8.72
CA SER A 242 -9.09 13.25 -10.11
C SER A 242 -10.33 12.65 -10.80
N SER A 243 -10.48 12.93 -12.09
CA SER A 243 -11.52 12.31 -12.93
C SER A 243 -11.41 10.79 -12.98
N GLN A 244 -10.19 10.24 -12.84
CA GLN A 244 -9.97 8.79 -12.81
C GLN A 244 -10.61 8.15 -11.58
N TYR A 245 -10.37 8.71 -10.39
CA TYR A 245 -10.99 8.22 -9.15
C TYR A 245 -12.51 8.34 -9.18
N LEU A 246 -13.02 9.52 -9.57
CA LEU A 246 -14.46 9.76 -9.63
C LEU A 246 -15.17 8.80 -10.60
N ASN A 247 -14.61 8.59 -11.79
CA ASN A 247 -15.16 7.64 -12.76
C ASN A 247 -15.11 6.19 -12.23
N LEU A 248 -14.02 5.80 -11.57
CA LEU A 248 -13.89 4.46 -11.00
C LEU A 248 -14.93 4.22 -9.89
N ARG A 249 -15.12 5.18 -8.98
CA ARG A 249 -16.15 5.12 -7.93
C ARG A 249 -17.56 5.01 -8.51
N GLU A 250 -17.86 5.74 -9.59
CA GLU A 250 -19.14 5.63 -10.26
C GLU A 250 -19.35 4.28 -10.95
N ASN A 251 -18.31 3.70 -11.54
CA ASN A 251 -18.39 2.38 -12.15
C ASN A 251 -18.64 1.30 -11.09
N ILE A 252 -17.95 1.35 -9.96
CA ILE A 252 -18.17 0.43 -8.83
C ILE A 252 -19.62 0.53 -8.32
N LYS A 253 -20.15 1.76 -8.17
CA LYS A 253 -21.57 1.95 -7.80
C LYS A 253 -22.53 1.39 -8.86
N ALA A 254 -22.19 1.55 -10.12
CA ALA A 254 -22.98 0.99 -11.23
C ALA A 254 -23.02 -0.56 -11.18
N GLU A 255 -21.88 -1.19 -10.95
CA GLU A 255 -21.78 -2.65 -10.82
C GLU A 255 -22.55 -3.17 -9.61
N ALA A 256 -22.34 -2.53 -8.44
CA ALA A 256 -23.02 -2.89 -7.20
C ALA A 256 -24.55 -2.70 -7.27
N SER A 257 -25.06 -1.82 -8.15
CA SER A 257 -26.48 -1.60 -8.30
C SER A 257 -27.23 -2.77 -8.94
N GLY A 258 -26.54 -3.66 -9.64
CA GLY A 258 -27.10 -4.75 -10.44
C GLY A 258 -27.93 -4.29 -11.65
N LYS A 259 -28.13 -2.97 -11.85
CA LYS A 259 -28.93 -2.44 -12.96
C LYS A 259 -28.16 -2.46 -14.27
N LYS A 260 -28.83 -2.82 -15.34
CA LYS A 260 -28.28 -2.88 -16.69
C LYS A 260 -28.96 -1.85 -17.60
N CYS A 261 -28.17 -1.26 -18.50
CA CYS A 261 -28.71 -0.43 -19.55
C CYS A 261 -29.59 -1.27 -20.50
N PRO A 262 -30.83 -0.87 -20.77
CA PRO A 262 -31.72 -1.66 -21.65
C PRO A 262 -31.26 -1.68 -23.11
N SER A 263 -30.42 -0.72 -23.51
CA SER A 263 -29.92 -0.61 -24.89
C SER A 263 -28.61 -1.36 -25.12
N CYS A 264 -27.60 -1.22 -24.23
CA CYS A 264 -26.26 -1.81 -24.45
C CYS A 264 -25.86 -2.90 -23.42
N GLY A 265 -26.71 -3.20 -22.43
CA GLY A 265 -26.52 -4.26 -21.45
C GLY A 265 -25.45 -3.99 -20.38
N ARG A 266 -24.70 -2.89 -20.46
CA ARG A 266 -23.67 -2.53 -19.47
C ARG A 266 -24.27 -2.09 -18.15
N SER A 267 -23.55 -2.30 -17.05
CA SER A 267 -23.98 -1.84 -15.71
C SER A 267 -24.11 -0.31 -15.68
N VAL A 268 -25.14 0.18 -15.00
CA VAL A 268 -25.45 1.61 -14.90
C VAL A 268 -25.74 1.98 -13.45
N SER A 269 -25.26 3.16 -13.03
CA SER A 269 -25.60 3.68 -11.71
C SER A 269 -27.06 4.13 -11.67
N PRO A 270 -27.75 3.94 -10.53
CA PRO A 270 -29.09 4.48 -10.31
C PRO A 270 -29.20 5.99 -10.52
N ASP A 271 -28.10 6.71 -10.35
CA ASP A 271 -28.05 8.16 -10.40
C ASP A 271 -27.87 8.72 -11.82
N TRP A 272 -27.59 7.87 -12.81
CA TRP A 272 -27.39 8.32 -14.19
C TRP A 272 -28.71 8.60 -14.89
N THR A 273 -28.79 9.75 -15.52
CA THR A 273 -29.91 10.12 -16.40
C THR A 273 -29.75 9.50 -17.78
N PHE A 274 -28.51 9.37 -18.24
CA PHE A 274 -28.16 8.76 -19.52
C PHE A 274 -27.06 7.72 -19.31
N CYS A 275 -27.07 6.65 -20.12
CA CYS A 275 -26.01 5.68 -20.11
C CYS A 275 -24.70 6.29 -20.65
N LYS A 276 -23.65 6.30 -19.84
CA LYS A 276 -22.33 6.85 -20.21
C LYS A 276 -21.66 6.14 -21.39
N TYR A 277 -22.11 4.91 -21.70
CA TYR A 277 -21.50 4.07 -22.74
C TYR A 277 -22.19 4.21 -24.11
N CYS A 278 -23.50 4.40 -24.14
CA CYS A 278 -24.26 4.42 -25.40
C CYS A 278 -25.21 5.61 -25.53
N GLY A 279 -25.28 6.49 -24.55
CA GLY A 279 -26.13 7.69 -24.56
C GLY A 279 -27.63 7.43 -24.35
N ASN A 280 -28.07 6.16 -24.17
CA ASN A 280 -29.48 5.84 -23.99
C ASN A 280 -30.03 6.50 -22.72
N LYS A 281 -31.22 7.07 -22.79
CA LYS A 281 -31.91 7.66 -21.62
C LYS A 281 -32.33 6.55 -20.66
N LEU A 282 -32.00 6.73 -19.36
CA LEU A 282 -32.29 5.76 -18.29
C LEU A 282 -33.41 6.19 -17.37
N ARG A 283 -33.68 7.49 -17.33
CA ARG A 283 -34.78 8.12 -16.56
C ARG A 283 -35.52 9.18 -17.41
#